data_9abc7250f183a6b14c1bbd8f8293d52b
#
_entry.id   9abc7250f183a6b14c1bbd8f8293d52b
#
_cell.length_a   1.000
_cell.length_b   1.000
_cell.length_c   1.000
_cell.angle_alpha   90.00
_cell.angle_beta   90.00
_cell.angle_gamma   90.00
#
_symmetry.space_group_name_H-M   'P 1'
#
loop_
_entity.id
_entity.type
_entity.pdbx_description
1 polymer ?
#
loop_
_entity_poly.entity_id
_entity_poly.type
_entity_poly.pdbx_seq_one_letter_code
_entity_poly.pdbx_strand_id
1 'polypeptide(L)'
;MKKILRYAPIAMAMLLMASCASKKTITDGTKLPSLPHAQTEKSAEKQSLQFVQRIADNNATTANILASGDFTLKTGSKEITVPAKLSMRKDECIRIQLLMPILRSELARIEFTPDYVLLIDRYHKEYIKASYSEVSFLANNGISFYSLQSLFWNQLTAPGVKHLSAADLKKFAADVTAAGSRVPVSLSSGNMTFKWSVDAATALIKNADISYRSATHGTSSLAWSYDDFKTVGAKKFPMTQQFGFNTNYGGKNHAAQVTLQMSAPKTSADWDAKTEVSSKYRKVEVDELLRKITSLQ
;
A
#
# COMPACT_ATOMS: atom_id res chain seq x y z
N MET A 1 28.45 -74.85 24.05
CA MET A 1 29.11 -75.06 25.39
C MET A 1 28.60 -73.91 26.28
N LYS A 2 27.77 -74.27 27.24
CA LYS A 2 27.95 -74.09 28.70
C LYS A 2 28.06 -72.63 29.10
N LYS A 3 27.28 -72.08 29.92
CA LYS A 3 26.52 -72.42 31.13
C LYS A 3 26.35 -71.08 31.88
N ILE A 4 25.19 -70.78 32.33
CA ILE A 4 24.71 -70.81 33.73
C ILE A 4 25.00 -69.47 34.45
N LEU A 5 24.07 -68.77 34.97
CA LEU A 5 23.00 -68.91 35.96
C LEU A 5 23.25 -68.03 37.21
N ARG A 6 22.23 -67.32 37.64
CA ARG A 6 21.80 -67.09 39.04
C ARG A 6 22.44 -65.90 39.78
N TYR A 7 21.77 -65.12 40.60
CA TYR A 7 20.51 -65.13 41.38
C TYR A 7 20.23 -63.69 41.83
N ALA A 8 18.98 -63.36 41.97
CA ALA A 8 18.45 -62.37 42.92
C ALA A 8 18.66 -62.85 44.37
N PRO A 9 18.26 -62.21 45.46
CA PRO A 9 17.21 -61.20 45.66
C PRO A 9 17.43 -60.20 46.88
N ILE A 10 16.41 -59.37 47.14
CA ILE A 10 15.80 -59.02 48.42
C ILE A 10 16.50 -57.92 49.29
N ALA A 11 15.84 -56.82 49.54
CA ALA A 11 15.09 -56.38 50.74
C ALA A 11 14.83 -54.87 50.65
N MET A 12 13.68 -54.41 50.50
CA MET A 12 12.63 -54.08 51.46
C MET A 12 13.15 -53.39 52.75
N ALA A 13 12.98 -52.08 52.82
CA ALA A 13 12.80 -51.36 54.07
C ALA A 13 11.90 -50.13 53.89
N MET A 14 10.66 -50.28 54.29
CA MET A 14 9.75 -49.18 54.64
C MET A 14 10.34 -48.35 55.81
N LEU A 15 10.25 -47.06 55.69
CA LEU A 15 10.18 -46.17 56.85
C LEU A 15 9.22 -45.05 56.59
N LEU A 16 8.03 -45.24 57.16
CA LEU A 16 7.02 -44.21 57.42
C LEU A 16 7.58 -43.25 58.47
N MET A 17 7.61 -41.96 58.14
CA MET A 17 7.57 -40.93 59.15
C MET A 17 6.48 -39.94 58.81
N ALA A 18 5.38 -40.08 59.54
CA ALA A 18 4.37 -39.04 59.69
C ALA A 18 4.97 -37.89 60.51
N SER A 19 4.79 -36.66 60.06
CA SER A 19 4.93 -35.50 60.96
C SER A 19 4.05 -34.35 60.50
N CYS A 20 3.03 -34.15 61.29
CA CYS A 20 2.43 -32.92 61.81
C CYS A 20 2.06 -31.76 60.86
N ALA A 21 0.79 -31.62 60.73
CA ALA A 21 0.10 -30.39 60.39
C ALA A 21 0.50 -29.20 61.29
N SER A 22 0.94 -28.12 60.69
CA SER A 22 0.86 -26.78 61.30
C SER A 22 0.00 -25.91 60.41
N LYS A 23 -1.22 -25.62 60.83
CA LYS A 23 -2.05 -24.52 60.32
C LYS A 23 -1.29 -23.22 60.54
N LYS A 24 -0.86 -22.56 59.48
CA LYS A 24 -0.57 -21.12 59.44
C LYS A 24 -1.55 -20.46 58.50
N THR A 25 -2.24 -19.52 59.10
CA THR A 25 -3.19 -18.57 58.55
C THR A 25 -2.71 -17.96 57.21
N ILE A 26 -3.54 -18.06 56.22
CA ILE A 26 -3.35 -17.42 54.92
C ILE A 26 -3.73 -15.95 55.09
N THR A 27 -2.75 -15.09 54.95
CA THR A 27 -2.91 -13.71 54.50
C THR A 27 -1.63 -13.34 53.80
N ASP A 28 -1.58 -13.62 52.51
CA ASP A 28 -0.94 -12.71 51.57
C ASP A 28 -1.26 -13.09 50.14
N GLY A 29 -1.49 -12.07 49.31
CA GLY A 29 -2.02 -12.18 47.98
C GLY A 29 -1.20 -13.10 47.06
N THR A 30 -1.79 -14.22 46.77
CA THR A 30 -1.33 -15.06 45.67
C THR A 30 -1.53 -14.28 44.38
N LYS A 31 -0.45 -13.71 43.82
CA LYS A 31 -0.41 -13.38 42.40
C LYS A 31 -0.73 -14.66 41.67
N LEU A 32 -1.93 -14.74 41.08
CA LEU A 32 -2.21 -15.76 40.05
C LEU A 32 -1.08 -15.70 39.06
N PRO A 33 -0.56 -16.87 38.59
CA PRO A 33 0.33 -16.89 37.43
C PRO A 33 -0.37 -16.15 36.33
N SER A 34 0.22 -15.06 35.86
CA SER A 34 -0.28 -14.33 34.70
C SER A 34 -0.44 -15.34 33.56
N LEU A 35 -1.67 -15.50 33.12
CA LEU A 35 -2.11 -16.42 32.09
C LEU A 35 -1.18 -16.33 30.86
N PRO A 36 -0.99 -17.43 30.11
CA PRO A 36 -0.14 -17.48 28.90
C PRO A 36 -0.49 -16.45 27.82
N HIS A 37 -1.68 -15.84 27.88
CA HIS A 37 -2.19 -14.86 26.91
C HIS A 37 -1.28 -13.63 26.74
N ALA A 38 -0.79 -13.02 27.80
CA ALA A 38 0.02 -11.80 27.69
C ALA A 38 1.40 -12.01 27.04
N GLN A 39 1.96 -13.20 27.12
CA GLN A 39 3.21 -13.53 26.45
C GLN A 39 2.99 -13.84 24.95
N THR A 40 1.87 -14.45 24.61
CA THR A 40 1.47 -14.75 23.24
C THR A 40 1.15 -13.47 22.47
N GLU A 41 0.42 -12.52 23.07
CA GLU A 41 0.11 -11.23 22.47
C GLU A 41 1.36 -10.41 22.17
N LYS A 42 2.29 -10.28 23.13
CA LYS A 42 3.57 -9.59 22.91
C LYS A 42 4.43 -10.24 21.83
N SER A 43 4.37 -11.56 21.70
CA SER A 43 5.05 -12.30 20.62
C SER A 43 4.42 -11.99 19.27
N ALA A 44 3.08 -11.96 19.17
CA ALA A 44 2.36 -11.65 17.95
C ALA A 44 2.59 -10.21 17.49
N GLU A 45 2.54 -9.25 18.40
CA GLU A 45 2.86 -7.83 18.11
C GLU A 45 4.29 -7.67 17.58
N LYS A 46 5.25 -8.37 18.18
CA LYS A 46 6.65 -8.35 17.74
C LYS A 46 6.79 -8.91 16.33
N GLN A 47 6.13 -10.04 16.04
CA GLN A 47 6.15 -10.66 14.71
C GLN A 47 5.47 -9.76 13.67
N SER A 48 4.33 -9.16 14.01
CA SER A 48 3.64 -8.17 13.18
C SER A 48 4.57 -7.01 12.82
N LEU A 49 5.21 -6.37 13.82
CA LEU A 49 6.13 -5.27 13.60
C LEU A 49 7.35 -5.67 12.76
N GLN A 50 7.91 -6.85 12.99
CA GLN A 50 9.03 -7.36 12.18
C GLN A 50 8.63 -7.56 10.71
N PHE A 51 7.41 -8.04 10.46
CA PHE A 51 6.92 -8.19 9.11
C PHE A 51 6.69 -6.82 8.44
N VAL A 52 6.08 -5.86 9.13
CA VAL A 52 5.89 -4.48 8.65
C VAL A 52 7.25 -3.83 8.34
N GLN A 53 8.27 -4.06 9.18
CA GLN A 53 9.63 -3.57 8.92
C GLN A 53 10.20 -4.17 7.62
N ARG A 54 10.02 -5.48 7.38
CA ARG A 54 10.45 -6.12 6.13
C ARG A 54 9.79 -5.50 4.90
N ILE A 55 8.53 -5.08 4.99
CA ILE A 55 7.86 -4.36 3.90
C ILE A 55 8.54 -3.00 3.67
N ALA A 56 8.80 -2.26 4.73
CA ALA A 56 9.47 -0.96 4.64
C ALA A 56 10.91 -1.08 4.10
N ASP A 57 11.62 -2.14 4.44
CA ASP A 57 12.97 -2.43 3.94
C ASP A 57 13.01 -2.73 2.43
N ASN A 58 11.87 -3.12 1.83
CA ASN A 58 11.73 -3.31 0.38
C ASN A 58 11.56 -2.00 -0.39
N ASN A 59 11.39 -0.87 0.29
CA ASN A 59 11.19 0.41 -0.37
C ASN A 59 12.32 0.70 -1.36
N ALA A 60 11.94 1.04 -2.61
CA ALA A 60 12.91 1.45 -3.61
C ALA A 60 13.69 2.69 -3.14
N THR A 61 15.01 2.60 -3.14
CA THR A 61 15.91 3.67 -2.68
C THR A 61 16.22 4.68 -3.78
N THR A 62 15.94 4.35 -5.04
CA THR A 62 16.16 5.26 -6.17
C THR A 62 15.25 6.48 -6.08
N ALA A 63 15.81 7.65 -6.32
CA ALA A 63 15.06 8.90 -6.34
C ALA A 63 14.27 9.10 -7.64
N ASN A 64 14.72 8.48 -8.75
CA ASN A 64 14.11 8.60 -10.06
C ASN A 64 13.73 7.24 -10.62
N ILE A 65 12.56 7.16 -11.24
CA ILE A 65 12.11 6.02 -12.03
C ILE A 65 11.48 6.56 -13.31
N LEU A 66 12.02 6.15 -14.45
CA LEU A 66 11.47 6.41 -15.78
C LEU A 66 11.15 5.07 -16.43
N ALA A 67 9.99 4.97 -17.05
CA ALA A 67 9.60 3.79 -17.78
C ALA A 67 8.75 4.18 -19.00
N SER A 68 8.81 3.37 -20.06
CA SER A 68 7.87 3.44 -21.18
C SER A 68 6.94 2.24 -21.10
N GLY A 69 5.78 2.35 -21.74
CA GLY A 69 4.81 1.25 -21.74
C GLY A 69 3.47 1.68 -22.29
N ASP A 70 2.42 1.03 -21.81
CA ASP A 70 1.06 1.28 -22.20
C ASP A 70 0.22 1.74 -21.02
N PHE A 71 -0.65 2.70 -21.28
CA PHE A 71 -1.68 3.19 -20.38
C PHE A 71 -3.03 2.73 -20.92
N THR A 72 -3.76 1.98 -20.14
CA THR A 72 -5.13 1.55 -20.45
C THR A 72 -6.09 2.20 -19.48
N LEU A 73 -7.10 2.89 -19.99
CA LEU A 73 -8.23 3.42 -19.21
C LEU A 73 -9.49 2.63 -19.55
N LYS A 74 -10.14 2.12 -18.51
CA LYS A 74 -11.44 1.45 -18.62
C LYS A 74 -12.49 2.20 -17.81
N THR A 75 -13.59 2.58 -18.49
CA THR A 75 -14.75 3.23 -17.88
C THR A 75 -16.03 2.59 -18.44
N GLY A 76 -16.81 1.95 -17.56
CA GLY A 76 -17.97 1.18 -18.01
C GLY A 76 -17.57 0.08 -19.02
N SER A 77 -18.14 0.11 -20.22
CA SER A 77 -17.85 -0.83 -21.31
C SER A 77 -16.73 -0.37 -22.24
N LYS A 78 -16.24 0.87 -22.09
CA LYS A 78 -15.20 1.44 -22.96
C LYS A 78 -13.82 1.19 -22.38
N GLU A 79 -12.89 0.83 -23.26
CA GLU A 79 -11.49 0.63 -22.94
C GLU A 79 -10.62 1.29 -24.02
N ILE A 80 -9.66 2.10 -23.58
CA ILE A 80 -8.74 2.83 -24.46
C ILE A 80 -7.33 2.53 -24.00
N THR A 81 -6.49 2.06 -24.90
CA THR A 81 -5.06 1.83 -24.66
C THR A 81 -4.22 2.73 -25.56
N VAL A 82 -3.29 3.44 -24.95
CA VAL A 82 -2.32 4.30 -25.65
C VAL A 82 -0.91 4.10 -25.08
N PRO A 83 0.13 4.27 -25.92
CA PRO A 83 1.49 4.27 -25.40
C PRO A 83 1.69 5.39 -24.37
N ALA A 84 2.51 5.12 -23.35
CA ALA A 84 2.77 6.06 -22.28
C ALA A 84 4.23 6.11 -21.86
N LYS A 85 4.61 7.22 -21.21
CA LYS A 85 5.84 7.35 -20.46
C LYS A 85 5.50 7.72 -19.03
N LEU A 86 6.08 6.99 -18.08
CA LEU A 86 6.04 7.31 -16.65
C LEU A 86 7.40 7.92 -16.26
N SER A 87 7.37 9.07 -15.62
CA SER A 87 8.55 9.72 -15.05
C SER A 87 8.22 10.11 -13.61
N MET A 88 9.00 9.60 -12.67
CA MET A 88 8.78 9.84 -11.26
C MET A 88 10.07 10.28 -10.58
N ARG A 89 9.98 11.38 -9.81
CA ARG A 89 11.04 11.85 -8.91
C ARG A 89 10.48 12.01 -7.51
N LYS A 90 11.12 11.35 -6.55
CA LYS A 90 10.68 11.38 -5.15
C LYS A 90 10.58 12.82 -4.65
N ASP A 91 9.48 13.08 -3.96
CA ASP A 91 9.16 14.34 -3.29
C ASP A 91 8.97 15.54 -4.23
N GLU A 92 9.00 15.30 -5.56
CA GLU A 92 8.87 16.36 -6.55
C GLU A 92 7.72 16.14 -7.54
N CYS A 93 7.71 14.97 -8.23
CA CYS A 93 6.79 14.82 -9.36
C CYS A 93 6.52 13.35 -9.70
N ILE A 94 5.27 13.05 -10.05
CA ILE A 94 4.85 11.85 -10.76
C ILE A 94 4.18 12.31 -12.05
N ARG A 95 4.74 11.95 -13.20
CA ARG A 95 4.27 12.38 -14.52
C ARG A 95 3.94 11.19 -15.40
N ILE A 96 2.74 11.17 -15.96
CA ILE A 96 2.29 10.21 -16.97
C ILE A 96 2.03 10.98 -18.24
N GLN A 97 2.77 10.68 -19.30
CA GLN A 97 2.59 11.26 -20.65
C GLN A 97 1.91 10.22 -21.52
N LEU A 98 0.75 10.54 -22.04
CA LEU A 98 0.01 9.72 -23.00
C LEU A 98 0.43 10.13 -24.40
N LEU A 99 0.74 9.16 -25.26
CA LEU A 99 1.34 9.43 -26.55
C LEU A 99 0.43 8.94 -27.69
N MET A 100 0.48 9.60 -28.82
CA MET A 100 -0.13 9.08 -30.05
C MET A 100 0.54 7.78 -30.49
N PRO A 101 -0.23 6.75 -30.88
CA PRO A 101 0.32 5.43 -31.19
C PRO A 101 1.45 5.43 -32.23
N ILE A 102 1.31 6.18 -33.31
CA ILE A 102 2.27 6.17 -34.42
C ILE A 102 3.31 7.28 -34.28
N LEU A 103 2.85 8.52 -34.08
CA LEU A 103 3.73 9.70 -34.07
C LEU A 103 4.51 9.85 -32.78
N ARG A 104 4.13 9.16 -31.72
CA ARG A 104 4.72 9.26 -30.39
C ARG A 104 4.77 10.69 -29.82
N SER A 105 4.06 11.64 -30.44
CA SER A 105 3.87 12.97 -29.87
C SER A 105 2.94 12.90 -28.66
N GLU A 106 3.14 13.79 -27.72
CA GLU A 106 2.34 13.83 -26.48
C GLU A 106 0.90 14.28 -26.80
N LEU A 107 -0.07 13.41 -26.44
CA LEU A 107 -1.50 13.66 -26.56
C LEU A 107 -2.04 14.32 -25.30
N ALA A 108 -1.64 13.81 -24.13
CA ALA A 108 -2.03 14.35 -22.83
C ALA A 108 -0.93 14.12 -21.79
N ARG A 109 -0.98 14.90 -20.73
CA ARG A 109 -0.08 14.79 -19.57
C ARG A 109 -0.89 14.83 -18.29
N ILE A 110 -0.61 13.91 -17.40
CA ILE A 110 -1.08 13.92 -16.02
C ILE A 110 0.15 14.08 -15.14
N GLU A 111 0.13 15.07 -14.24
CA GLU A 111 1.25 15.33 -13.36
C GLU A 111 0.76 15.59 -11.94
N PHE A 112 1.36 14.93 -10.99
CA PHE A 112 1.16 15.13 -9.56
C PHE A 112 2.43 15.71 -8.97
N THR A 113 2.30 16.81 -8.25
CA THR A 113 3.37 17.46 -7.47
C THR A 113 2.92 17.59 -6.01
N PRO A 114 3.79 17.99 -5.07
CA PRO A 114 3.35 18.25 -3.70
C PRO A 114 2.20 19.26 -3.59
N ASP A 115 2.12 20.24 -4.50
CA ASP A 115 1.24 21.38 -4.39
C ASP A 115 0.00 21.28 -5.26
N TYR A 116 0.08 20.59 -6.40
CA TYR A 116 -1.01 20.59 -7.39
C TYR A 116 -1.04 19.30 -8.23
N VAL A 117 -2.21 19.07 -8.80
CA VAL A 117 -2.44 18.15 -9.90
C VAL A 117 -2.55 18.96 -11.18
N LEU A 118 -1.82 18.57 -12.22
CA LEU A 118 -1.87 19.18 -13.54
C LEU A 118 -2.31 18.15 -14.57
N LEU A 119 -3.32 18.49 -15.36
CA LEU A 119 -3.70 17.73 -16.53
C LEU A 119 -3.63 18.63 -17.75
N ILE A 120 -2.94 18.19 -18.80
CA ILE A 120 -2.83 18.93 -20.07
C ILE A 120 -3.43 18.06 -21.16
N ASP A 121 -4.42 18.60 -21.87
CA ASP A 121 -4.95 18.07 -23.12
C ASP A 121 -4.30 18.83 -24.29
N ARG A 122 -3.42 18.15 -25.01
CA ARG A 122 -2.68 18.74 -26.14
C ARG A 122 -3.57 18.93 -27.37
N TYR A 123 -4.57 18.06 -27.52
CA TYR A 123 -5.45 18.08 -28.68
C TYR A 123 -6.38 19.30 -28.64
N HIS A 124 -7.05 19.52 -27.51
CA HIS A 124 -7.96 20.67 -27.35
C HIS A 124 -7.23 21.94 -26.87
N LYS A 125 -5.93 21.87 -26.56
CA LYS A 125 -5.14 22.96 -25.97
C LYS A 125 -5.76 23.48 -24.68
N GLU A 126 -6.14 22.58 -23.81
CA GLU A 126 -6.74 22.86 -22.51
C GLU A 126 -5.88 22.27 -21.40
N TYR A 127 -5.99 22.86 -20.21
CA TYR A 127 -5.36 22.33 -19.02
C TYR A 127 -6.16 22.58 -17.76
N ILE A 128 -5.97 21.70 -16.79
CA ILE A 128 -6.40 21.89 -15.40
C ILE A 128 -5.14 21.97 -14.56
N LYS A 129 -5.11 22.92 -13.64
CA LYS A 129 -4.14 22.98 -12.56
C LYS A 129 -4.92 23.29 -11.28
N ALA A 130 -4.99 22.31 -10.39
CA ALA A 130 -5.80 22.36 -9.19
C ALA A 130 -5.02 21.83 -7.98
N SER A 131 -5.27 22.37 -6.81
CA SER A 131 -4.79 21.82 -5.55
C SER A 131 -5.49 20.47 -5.25
N TYR A 132 -4.93 19.67 -4.35
CA TYR A 132 -5.56 18.41 -3.94
C TYR A 132 -6.93 18.61 -3.30
N SER A 133 -7.15 19.76 -2.65
CA SER A 133 -8.44 20.12 -2.05
C SER A 133 -9.52 20.47 -3.07
N GLU A 134 -9.14 20.96 -4.26
CA GLU A 134 -10.06 21.28 -5.35
C GLU A 134 -10.46 20.04 -6.17
N VAL A 135 -9.67 18.97 -6.11
CA VAL A 135 -10.03 17.70 -6.75
C VAL A 135 -10.84 16.86 -5.76
N SER A 136 -12.14 16.95 -5.82
CA SER A 136 -13.07 16.38 -4.83
C SER A 136 -12.80 14.90 -4.53
N PHE A 137 -12.44 14.11 -5.53
CA PHE A 137 -12.07 12.72 -5.33
C PHE A 137 -10.84 12.57 -4.42
N LEU A 138 -9.78 13.35 -4.62
CA LEU A 138 -8.56 13.29 -3.81
C LEU A 138 -8.82 13.84 -2.41
N ALA A 139 -9.49 15.00 -2.33
CA ALA A 139 -9.85 15.65 -1.07
C ALA A 139 -10.70 14.73 -0.18
N ASN A 140 -11.76 14.17 -0.75
CA ASN A 140 -12.70 13.30 -0.03
C ASN A 140 -12.09 11.98 0.43
N ASN A 141 -10.99 11.53 -0.20
CA ASN A 141 -10.28 10.32 0.17
C ASN A 141 -9.00 10.59 0.98
N GLY A 142 -8.75 11.85 1.37
CA GLY A 142 -7.54 12.22 2.11
C GLY A 142 -6.24 11.87 1.37
N ILE A 143 -6.30 11.82 0.03
CA ILE A 143 -5.18 11.46 -0.83
C ILE A 143 -4.35 12.70 -1.09
N SER A 144 -3.10 12.68 -0.62
CA SER A 144 -2.08 13.68 -0.90
C SER A 144 -1.11 13.18 -1.97
N PHE A 145 -0.22 14.07 -2.43
CA PHE A 145 0.91 13.68 -3.25
C PHE A 145 1.73 12.53 -2.63
N TYR A 146 2.00 12.61 -1.34
CA TYR A 146 2.82 11.60 -0.64
C TYR A 146 2.11 10.24 -0.52
N SER A 147 0.77 10.24 -0.40
CA SER A 147 0.00 9.01 -0.47
C SER A 147 0.08 8.38 -1.87
N LEU A 148 -0.10 9.18 -2.92
CA LEU A 148 0.06 8.73 -4.31
C LEU A 148 1.48 8.25 -4.57
N GLN A 149 2.48 9.02 -4.14
CA GLN A 149 3.89 8.61 -4.25
C GLN A 149 4.12 7.24 -3.63
N SER A 150 3.66 7.02 -2.41
CA SER A 150 3.82 5.72 -1.74
C SER A 150 3.16 4.59 -2.53
N LEU A 151 1.97 4.81 -3.09
CA LEU A 151 1.29 3.82 -3.93
C LEU A 151 2.07 3.54 -5.21
N PHE A 152 2.49 4.57 -5.95
CA PHE A 152 3.30 4.39 -7.17
C PHE A 152 4.64 3.70 -6.91
N TRP A 153 5.27 3.93 -5.75
CA TRP A 153 6.52 3.29 -5.34
C TRP A 153 6.35 1.93 -4.66
N ASN A 154 5.11 1.40 -4.55
CA ASN A 154 4.81 0.15 -3.86
C ASN A 154 5.24 0.17 -2.39
N GLN A 155 4.78 1.18 -1.65
CA GLN A 155 5.15 1.42 -0.25
C GLN A 155 3.90 1.49 0.64
N LEU A 156 4.07 1.22 1.93
CA LEU A 156 3.06 1.55 2.92
C LEU A 156 2.88 3.06 3.01
N THR A 157 1.66 3.50 3.32
CA THR A 157 1.33 4.91 3.52
C THR A 157 0.44 5.10 4.74
N ALA A 158 0.53 6.27 5.35
CA ALA A 158 -0.36 6.69 6.44
C ALA A 158 -0.86 8.12 6.18
N PRO A 159 -2.10 8.45 6.56
CA PRO A 159 -2.65 9.79 6.37
C PRO A 159 -1.80 10.87 7.03
N GLY A 160 -1.54 11.96 6.30
CA GLY A 160 -0.79 13.10 6.82
C GLY A 160 0.71 12.86 7.04
N VAL A 161 1.23 11.68 6.68
CA VAL A 161 2.64 11.34 6.84
C VAL A 161 3.34 11.40 5.49
N LYS A 162 4.40 12.20 5.42
CA LYS A 162 5.23 12.34 4.21
C LYS A 162 6.12 11.12 4.00
N HIS A 163 6.84 10.72 5.05
CA HIS A 163 7.71 9.55 5.09
C HIS A 163 7.49 8.81 6.40
N LEU A 164 7.25 7.50 6.32
CA LEU A 164 7.03 6.68 7.51
C LEU A 164 8.33 6.58 8.33
N SER A 165 8.22 6.89 9.60
CA SER A 165 9.26 6.65 10.60
C SER A 165 9.11 5.28 11.25
N ALA A 166 10.12 4.83 11.99
CA ALA A 166 10.03 3.59 12.79
C ALA A 166 8.87 3.63 13.82
N ALA A 167 8.51 4.82 14.31
CA ALA A 167 7.36 4.99 15.20
C ALA A 167 6.03 4.81 14.45
N ASP A 168 5.96 5.24 13.20
CA ASP A 168 4.76 5.07 12.37
C ASP A 168 4.52 3.61 12.02
N LEU A 169 5.57 2.82 11.80
CA LEU A 169 5.45 1.39 11.49
C LEU A 169 4.70 0.59 12.58
N LYS A 170 4.75 1.04 13.83
CA LYS A 170 4.02 0.42 14.95
C LYS A 170 2.50 0.58 14.87
N LYS A 171 2.01 1.48 14.01
CA LYS A 171 0.58 1.72 13.81
C LYS A 171 -0.06 0.68 12.87
N PHE A 172 0.78 -0.07 12.13
CA PHE A 172 0.32 -1.09 11.20
C PHE A 172 0.17 -2.44 11.90
N ALA A 173 -0.90 -3.15 11.60
CA ALA A 173 -1.15 -4.50 12.06
C ALA A 173 -0.96 -5.48 10.90
N ALA A 174 -0.04 -6.45 11.04
CA ALA A 174 0.15 -7.55 10.10
C ALA A 174 -0.34 -8.85 10.75
N ASP A 175 -1.29 -9.54 10.11
CA ASP A 175 -1.72 -10.85 10.52
C ASP A 175 -0.80 -11.92 9.92
N VAL A 176 0.32 -12.15 10.59
CA VAL A 176 1.33 -13.14 10.17
C VAL A 176 0.90 -14.59 10.40
N THR A 177 -0.24 -14.80 11.05
CA THR A 177 -0.82 -16.13 11.30
C THR A 177 -1.83 -16.53 10.25
N ALA A 178 -2.23 -15.59 9.37
CA ALA A 178 -3.15 -15.85 8.28
C ALA A 178 -2.64 -17.00 7.39
N ALA A 179 -3.53 -17.92 7.07
CA ALA A 179 -3.19 -19.03 6.19
C ALA A 179 -2.96 -18.57 4.74
N GLY A 180 -2.00 -19.19 4.06
CA GLY A 180 -1.71 -18.95 2.65
C GLY A 180 -0.44 -18.14 2.40
N SER A 181 -0.25 -17.73 1.15
CA SER A 181 0.96 -17.02 0.69
C SER A 181 0.88 -15.49 0.85
N ARG A 182 -0.20 -14.98 1.44
CA ARG A 182 -0.46 -13.55 1.61
C ARG A 182 -0.66 -13.22 3.08
N VAL A 183 0.01 -12.19 3.54
CA VAL A 183 -0.17 -11.61 4.88
C VAL A 183 -1.01 -10.34 4.75
N PRO A 184 -2.19 -10.30 5.37
CA PRO A 184 -2.97 -9.08 5.48
C PRO A 184 -2.25 -8.07 6.38
N VAL A 185 -2.13 -6.84 5.91
CA VAL A 185 -1.63 -5.70 6.69
C VAL A 185 -2.69 -4.62 6.69
N SER A 186 -2.91 -3.96 7.81
CA SER A 186 -3.93 -2.93 7.93
C SER A 186 -3.50 -1.74 8.76
N LEU A 187 -4.12 -0.61 8.47
CA LEU A 187 -4.04 0.63 9.25
C LEU A 187 -5.42 1.29 9.23
N SER A 188 -5.92 1.70 10.38
CA SER A 188 -7.13 2.52 10.52
C SER A 188 -6.77 3.89 11.07
N SER A 189 -7.28 4.94 10.46
CA SER A 189 -7.04 6.31 10.89
C SER A 189 -8.26 7.19 10.59
N GLY A 190 -9.00 7.57 11.62
CA GLY A 190 -10.25 8.31 11.47
C GLY A 190 -11.24 7.56 10.58
N ASN A 191 -11.70 8.21 9.54
CA ASN A 191 -12.66 7.66 8.57
C ASN A 191 -12.01 6.83 7.45
N MET A 192 -10.70 6.61 7.51
CA MET A 192 -9.93 5.87 6.51
C MET A 192 -9.52 4.51 7.02
N THR A 193 -9.63 3.53 6.16
CA THR A 193 -9.10 2.18 6.36
C THR A 193 -8.20 1.82 5.20
N PHE A 194 -6.99 1.41 5.53
CA PHE A 194 -5.99 0.92 4.58
C PHE A 194 -5.80 -0.57 4.81
N LYS A 195 -5.80 -1.33 3.73
CA LYS A 195 -5.53 -2.76 3.74
C LYS A 195 -4.54 -3.10 2.64
N TRP A 196 -3.53 -3.86 2.98
CA TRP A 196 -2.56 -4.37 2.02
C TRP A 196 -2.57 -5.89 2.05
N SER A 197 -2.42 -6.49 0.88
CA SER A 197 -2.14 -7.91 0.73
C SER A 197 -0.68 -8.05 0.32
N VAL A 198 0.13 -8.64 1.20
CA VAL A 198 1.59 -8.67 1.08
C VAL A 198 2.05 -10.10 0.92
N ASP A 199 2.95 -10.35 0.00
CA ASP A 199 3.53 -11.68 -0.21
C ASP A 199 4.36 -12.11 1.01
N ALA A 200 4.03 -13.24 1.60
CA ALA A 200 4.62 -13.70 2.86
C ALA A 200 6.14 -13.95 2.77
N ALA A 201 6.61 -14.47 1.63
CA ALA A 201 8.00 -14.81 1.43
C ALA A 201 8.87 -13.58 1.14
N THR A 202 8.41 -12.72 0.24
CA THR A 202 9.19 -11.58 -0.28
C THR A 202 8.90 -10.27 0.43
N ALA A 203 7.79 -10.17 1.18
CA ALA A 203 7.27 -8.94 1.77
C ALA A 203 6.99 -7.83 0.73
N LEU A 204 6.70 -8.19 -0.54
CA LEU A 204 6.27 -7.26 -1.58
C LEU A 204 4.76 -7.04 -1.50
N ILE A 205 4.34 -5.79 -1.55
CA ILE A 205 2.91 -5.45 -1.58
C ILE A 205 2.35 -5.89 -2.94
N LYS A 206 1.27 -6.67 -2.92
CA LYS A 206 0.57 -7.11 -4.13
C LYS A 206 -0.72 -6.35 -4.37
N ASN A 207 -1.38 -5.95 -3.29
CA ASN A 207 -2.59 -5.13 -3.37
C ASN A 207 -2.57 -4.08 -2.26
N ALA A 208 -3.18 -2.95 -2.52
CA ALA A 208 -3.50 -1.91 -1.56
C ALA A 208 -4.95 -1.45 -1.78
N ASP A 209 -5.76 -1.51 -0.75
CA ASP A 209 -7.14 -1.06 -0.76
C ASP A 209 -7.29 0.06 0.28
N ILE A 210 -7.72 1.23 -0.18
CA ILE A 210 -7.97 2.38 0.68
C ILE A 210 -9.46 2.67 0.60
N SER A 211 -10.13 2.71 1.73
CA SER A 211 -11.53 3.09 1.82
C SER A 211 -11.69 4.29 2.73
N TYR A 212 -12.53 5.22 2.30
CA TYR A 212 -12.95 6.39 3.04
C TYR A 212 -14.46 6.36 3.23
N ARG A 213 -14.91 6.61 4.44
CA ARG A 213 -16.33 6.69 4.77
C ARG A 213 -16.67 8.08 5.29
N SER A 214 -17.55 8.77 4.59
CA SER A 214 -18.06 10.07 4.98
C SER A 214 -19.55 9.98 5.32
N ALA A 215 -19.98 10.69 6.36
CA ALA A 215 -21.39 10.81 6.70
C ALA A 215 -22.18 11.60 5.63
N THR A 216 -21.51 12.52 4.92
CA THR A 216 -22.12 13.44 3.95
C THR A 216 -21.89 13.07 2.50
N HIS A 217 -20.77 12.40 2.19
CA HIS A 217 -20.34 12.10 0.81
C HIS A 217 -20.33 10.60 0.48
N GLY A 218 -20.86 9.75 1.39
CA GLY A 218 -20.92 8.33 1.16
C GLY A 218 -19.57 7.61 1.33
N THR A 219 -19.38 6.50 0.63
CA THR A 219 -18.16 5.69 0.69
C THR A 219 -17.42 5.78 -0.63
N SER A 220 -16.11 6.01 -0.55
CA SER A 220 -15.20 5.97 -1.69
C SER A 220 -14.12 4.92 -1.45
N SER A 221 -13.65 4.29 -2.51
CA SER A 221 -12.56 3.31 -2.44
C SER A 221 -11.58 3.49 -3.60
N LEU A 222 -10.31 3.28 -3.29
CA LEU A 222 -9.22 3.18 -4.24
C LEU A 222 -8.59 1.79 -4.05
N ALA A 223 -8.60 0.99 -5.10
CA ALA A 223 -7.92 -0.30 -5.15
C ALA A 223 -6.69 -0.19 -6.04
N TRP A 224 -5.57 -0.76 -5.60
CA TRP A 224 -4.31 -0.77 -6.36
C TRP A 224 -3.72 -2.17 -6.34
N SER A 225 -3.35 -2.71 -7.49
CA SER A 225 -2.68 -3.99 -7.60
C SER A 225 -1.34 -3.86 -8.32
N TYR A 226 -0.42 -4.77 -7.99
CA TYR A 226 0.97 -4.73 -8.45
C TYR A 226 1.40 -6.11 -8.93
N ASP A 227 2.02 -6.13 -10.11
CA ASP A 227 2.56 -7.36 -10.69
C ASP A 227 3.83 -7.10 -11.52
N ASP A 228 4.41 -8.17 -12.10
CA ASP A 228 5.63 -8.14 -12.92
C ASP A 228 6.79 -7.39 -12.22
N PHE A 229 7.17 -7.84 -11.03
CA PHE A 229 8.23 -7.20 -10.25
C PHE A 229 9.61 -7.42 -10.87
N LYS A 230 10.27 -6.34 -11.29
CA LYS A 230 11.64 -6.35 -11.81
C LYS A 230 12.58 -5.56 -10.92
N THR A 231 13.87 -5.83 -11.02
CA THR A 231 14.88 -5.07 -10.26
C THR A 231 15.06 -3.70 -10.89
N VAL A 232 14.91 -2.65 -10.07
CA VAL A 232 15.16 -1.24 -10.42
C VAL A 232 16.06 -0.64 -9.35
N GLY A 233 17.29 -0.32 -9.71
CA GLY A 233 18.31 -0.05 -8.70
C GLY A 233 18.60 -1.31 -7.87
N ALA A 234 18.55 -1.18 -6.54
CA ALA A 234 18.81 -2.28 -5.61
C ALA A 234 17.53 -3.03 -5.16
N LYS A 235 16.35 -2.60 -5.57
CA LYS A 235 15.07 -3.11 -5.07
C LYS A 235 14.15 -3.57 -6.20
N LYS A 236 13.12 -4.34 -5.82
CA LYS A 236 12.06 -4.74 -6.75
C LYS A 236 11.06 -3.61 -6.92
N PHE A 237 10.61 -3.41 -8.16
CA PHE A 237 9.60 -2.44 -8.53
C PHE A 237 8.55 -3.09 -9.44
N PRO A 238 7.25 -2.87 -9.23
CA PRO A 238 6.21 -3.45 -10.07
C PRO A 238 6.16 -2.77 -11.43
N MET A 239 6.28 -3.56 -12.48
CA MET A 239 6.19 -3.07 -13.85
C MET A 239 4.74 -3.03 -14.35
N THR A 240 3.84 -3.77 -13.71
CA THR A 240 2.40 -3.67 -13.94
C THR A 240 1.74 -3.11 -12.69
N GLN A 241 1.05 -1.99 -12.86
CA GLN A 241 0.25 -1.36 -11.83
C GLN A 241 -1.16 -1.14 -12.37
N GLN A 242 -2.15 -1.64 -11.65
CA GLN A 242 -3.54 -1.40 -11.98
C GLN A 242 -4.20 -0.72 -10.78
N PHE A 243 -4.85 0.41 -11.02
CA PHE A 243 -5.56 1.11 -9.97
C PHE A 243 -6.94 1.56 -10.46
N GLY A 244 -7.89 1.50 -9.56
CA GLY A 244 -9.24 1.87 -9.83
C GLY A 244 -9.85 2.56 -8.63
N PHE A 245 -10.73 3.49 -8.91
CA PHE A 245 -11.55 4.12 -7.89
C PHE A 245 -13.02 3.82 -8.13
N ASN A 246 -13.74 3.76 -7.03
CA ASN A 246 -15.18 3.64 -7.01
C ASN A 246 -15.72 4.64 -6.00
N THR A 247 -16.68 5.43 -6.42
CA THR A 247 -17.35 6.38 -5.53
C THR A 247 -18.84 6.36 -5.78
N ASN A 248 -19.61 6.35 -4.71
CA ASN A 248 -21.05 6.51 -4.77
C ASN A 248 -21.37 7.96 -4.39
N TYR A 249 -21.69 8.76 -5.39
CA TYR A 249 -22.07 10.17 -5.21
C TYR A 249 -23.37 10.46 -5.98
N GLY A 250 -24.29 11.16 -5.33
CA GLY A 250 -25.60 11.51 -5.94
C GLY A 250 -26.46 10.28 -6.30
N GLY A 251 -26.28 9.14 -5.60
CA GLY A 251 -27.01 7.89 -5.88
C GLY A 251 -26.51 7.15 -7.14
N LYS A 252 -25.43 7.61 -7.75
CA LYS A 252 -24.79 6.97 -8.91
C LYS A 252 -23.42 6.44 -8.52
N ASN A 253 -23.11 5.26 -9.03
CA ASN A 253 -21.78 4.66 -8.87
C ASN A 253 -20.88 5.10 -10.04
N HIS A 254 -19.77 5.73 -9.72
CA HIS A 254 -18.75 6.15 -10.69
C HIS A 254 -17.50 5.29 -10.47
N ALA A 255 -17.13 4.53 -11.50
CA ALA A 255 -15.94 3.69 -11.45
C ALA A 255 -15.07 3.95 -12.68
N ALA A 256 -13.76 4.00 -12.46
CA ALA A 256 -12.77 3.98 -13.51
C ALA A 256 -11.56 3.16 -13.07
N GLN A 257 -10.92 2.49 -14.03
CA GLN A 257 -9.74 1.68 -13.81
C GLN A 257 -8.65 2.08 -14.79
N VAL A 258 -7.43 2.21 -14.28
CA VAL A 258 -6.23 2.48 -15.05
C VAL A 258 -5.28 1.31 -14.90
N THR A 259 -4.69 0.87 -16.00
CA THR A 259 -3.59 -0.09 -16.01
C THR A 259 -2.37 0.55 -16.65
N LEU A 260 -1.25 0.52 -15.95
CA LEU A 260 0.07 0.88 -16.46
C LEU A 260 0.88 -0.40 -16.63
N GLN A 261 1.20 -0.75 -17.87
CA GLN A 261 2.13 -1.84 -18.18
C GLN A 261 3.44 -1.22 -18.65
N MET A 262 4.46 -1.30 -17.81
CA MET A 262 5.74 -0.60 -18.00
C MET A 262 6.84 -1.54 -18.47
N SER A 263 7.82 -0.99 -19.17
CA SER A 263 9.01 -1.69 -19.63
C SER A 263 10.23 -0.80 -19.56
N ALA A 264 11.43 -1.40 -19.67
CA ALA A 264 12.71 -0.72 -19.74
C ALA A 264 12.91 0.39 -18.67
N PRO A 265 12.79 0.06 -17.37
CA PRO A 265 12.92 1.04 -16.32
C PRO A 265 14.34 1.60 -16.27
N LYS A 266 14.44 2.93 -16.06
CA LYS A 266 15.69 3.67 -15.90
C LYS A 266 15.63 4.49 -14.61
N THR A 267 16.79 4.80 -14.04
CA THR A 267 16.91 5.59 -12.81
C THR A 267 17.64 6.90 -13.02
N SER A 268 17.82 7.34 -14.30
CA SER A 268 18.49 8.61 -14.60
C SER A 268 17.70 9.80 -14.07
N ALA A 269 18.42 10.86 -13.67
CA ALA A 269 17.83 12.11 -13.20
C ALA A 269 17.72 13.16 -14.33
N ASP A 270 18.12 12.81 -15.55
CA ASP A 270 18.17 13.70 -16.71
C ASP A 270 16.77 13.92 -17.30
N TRP A 271 15.93 14.63 -16.56
CA TRP A 271 14.62 15.10 -17.01
C TRP A 271 14.13 16.24 -16.13
N ASP A 272 13.42 17.19 -16.72
CA ASP A 272 12.87 18.31 -15.99
C ASP A 272 11.55 17.90 -15.29
N ALA A 273 11.52 17.97 -13.96
CA ALA A 273 10.34 17.65 -13.15
C ALA A 273 9.29 18.76 -13.17
N LYS A 274 9.65 19.98 -13.62
CA LYS A 274 8.73 21.11 -13.69
C LYS A 274 8.10 21.20 -15.06
N THR A 275 6.77 21.29 -15.11
CA THR A 275 6.03 21.56 -16.33
C THR A 275 5.59 23.02 -16.38
N GLU A 276 5.96 23.71 -17.46
CA GLU A 276 5.41 25.01 -17.79
C GLU A 276 4.30 24.84 -18.83
N VAL A 277 3.13 25.41 -18.52
CA VAL A 277 1.98 25.40 -19.43
C VAL A 277 2.08 26.63 -20.33
N SER A 278 2.11 26.41 -21.64
CA SER A 278 2.14 27.51 -22.61
C SER A 278 0.89 28.38 -22.50
N SER A 279 1.05 29.68 -22.69
CA SER A 279 -0.06 30.65 -22.75
C SER A 279 -1.09 30.40 -23.87
N LYS A 280 -0.76 29.51 -24.81
CA LYS A 280 -1.68 29.05 -25.86
C LYS A 280 -2.75 28.09 -25.37
N TYR A 281 -2.65 27.60 -24.12
CA TYR A 281 -3.61 26.68 -23.53
C TYR A 281 -4.62 27.42 -22.67
N ARG A 282 -5.88 27.04 -22.79
CA ARG A 282 -6.97 27.54 -21.96
C ARG A 282 -7.05 26.76 -20.66
N LYS A 283 -7.08 27.45 -19.52
CA LYS A 283 -7.40 26.81 -18.24
C LYS A 283 -8.89 26.47 -18.21
N VAL A 284 -9.21 25.24 -17.79
CA VAL A 284 -10.60 24.79 -17.59
C VAL A 284 -10.76 24.29 -16.16
N GLU A 285 -12.01 24.30 -15.68
CA GLU A 285 -12.34 23.84 -14.34
C GLU A 285 -12.37 22.30 -14.27
N VAL A 286 -12.10 21.78 -13.06
CA VAL A 286 -12.05 20.31 -12.80
C VAL A 286 -13.36 19.64 -13.21
N ASP A 287 -14.50 20.27 -12.86
CA ASP A 287 -15.83 19.73 -13.15
C ASP A 287 -16.16 19.68 -14.65
N GLU A 288 -15.62 20.61 -15.44
CA GLU A 288 -15.79 20.60 -16.90
C GLU A 288 -15.11 19.36 -17.52
N LEU A 289 -13.91 19.03 -17.07
CA LEU A 289 -13.20 17.87 -17.56
C LEU A 289 -13.84 16.56 -17.08
N LEU A 290 -14.21 16.47 -15.82
CA LEU A 290 -14.88 15.30 -15.27
C LEU A 290 -16.16 15.00 -16.05
N ARG A 291 -16.94 16.02 -16.43
CA ARG A 291 -18.11 15.87 -17.31
C ARG A 291 -17.72 15.35 -18.70
N LYS A 292 -16.63 15.85 -19.30
CA LYS A 292 -16.13 15.32 -20.59
C LYS A 292 -15.75 13.85 -20.51
N ILE A 293 -15.04 13.46 -19.45
CA ILE A 293 -14.65 12.04 -19.24
C ILE A 293 -15.87 11.16 -18.99
N THR A 294 -16.83 11.63 -18.18
CA THR A 294 -18.05 10.86 -17.89
C THR A 294 -19.02 10.83 -19.07
N SER A 295 -19.01 11.83 -19.96
CA SER A 295 -19.80 11.80 -21.20
C SER A 295 -19.24 10.84 -22.26
N LEU A 296 -18.02 10.32 -22.03
CA LEU A 296 -17.48 9.21 -22.81
C LEU A 296 -18.06 7.85 -22.40
N GLN A 297 -18.88 7.81 -21.34
CA GLN A 297 -19.65 6.62 -20.94
C GLN A 297 -20.89 6.49 -21.82
#